data_a28111a680d06b538defff202d03c0f6
#
_entry.id   a28111a680d06b538defff202d03c0f6
#
_cell.length_a   1.000
_cell.length_b   1.000
_cell.length_c   1.000
_cell.angle_alpha   90.00
_cell.angle_beta   90.00
_cell.angle_gamma   90.00
#
_symmetry.space_group_name_H-M   'P 1'
#
loop_
_entity.id
_entity.type
_entity.pdbx_description
1 polymer ?
#
loop_
_entity_poly.entity_id
_entity_poly.type
_entity_poly.pdbx_seq_one_letter_code
_entity_poly.pdbx_strand_id
1 'polypeptide(L)'
;MLKDFHQTLTLAGLPQCPHWHRIALGVGWAGNIILAGAVIALGVWVTKGSRLEDFQSQLKEMLCVSSHSNSTEGSECKLCPRDWVSHRGKCYWVSKERKHWNESFEDCREKSSQMLMIQDQEEMDFIQHVTGGKTRVWIGLSVPSPERTWMWVDGSRLNQTLFPIASRVEQNICGVIIKDQIRSEMCGAPLTWICQKETFPI
;
A
#
# COMPACT_ATOMS: atom_id res chain seq x y z
N MET A 1 71.59 37.77 -73.15
CA MET A 1 71.81 36.32 -72.93
C MET A 1 71.44 35.97 -71.54
N LEU A 2 70.15 35.67 -71.33
CA LEU A 2 69.65 35.16 -70.10
C LEU A 2 69.43 33.66 -70.25
N LYS A 3 69.98 32.89 -69.38
CA LYS A 3 69.66 31.47 -69.24
C LYS A 3 68.99 31.25 -67.93
N ASP A 4 67.89 30.60 -68.07
CA ASP A 4 66.95 30.02 -67.09
C ASP A 4 67.57 29.46 -65.82
N PHE A 5 66.94 29.76 -64.71
CA PHE A 5 67.10 29.00 -63.52
C PHE A 5 65.68 28.64 -62.97
N HIS A 6 65.16 27.51 -63.44
CA HIS A 6 64.01 26.90 -62.93
C HIS A 6 64.38 26.12 -61.66
N GLN A 7 64.12 26.63 -60.52
CA GLN A 7 64.26 25.91 -59.24
C GLN A 7 62.93 25.31 -58.86
N THR A 8 62.83 24.03 -59.08
CA THR A 8 61.72 23.18 -58.60
C THR A 8 61.78 23.08 -57.09
N LEU A 9 60.83 23.71 -56.41
CA LEU A 9 60.56 23.51 -55.01
C LEU A 9 59.81 22.17 -54.83
N THR A 10 60.55 21.15 -54.40
CA THR A 10 59.98 19.91 -53.90
C THR A 10 59.37 20.16 -52.56
N LEU A 11 58.01 20.08 -52.47
CA LEU A 11 57.31 20.04 -51.22
C LEU A 11 57.79 18.84 -50.40
N ALA A 12 58.59 19.12 -49.37
CA ALA A 12 58.91 18.14 -48.35
C ALA A 12 57.65 17.67 -47.69
N GLY A 13 57.40 16.38 -47.69
CA GLY A 13 56.22 15.75 -47.14
C GLY A 13 56.03 16.09 -45.65
N LEU A 14 54.82 16.56 -45.31
CA LEU A 14 54.38 16.68 -43.95
C LEU A 14 54.43 15.30 -43.24
N PRO A 15 55.03 15.22 -42.06
CA PRO A 15 55.09 13.94 -41.34
C PRO A 15 53.65 13.40 -41.12
N GLN A 16 53.35 12.27 -41.71
CA GLN A 16 52.14 11.53 -41.48
C GLN A 16 52.15 11.13 -39.99
N CYS A 17 51.20 11.68 -39.22
CA CYS A 17 50.97 11.25 -37.84
C CYS A 17 50.75 9.75 -37.80
N PRO A 18 51.48 8.99 -36.97
CA PRO A 18 51.36 7.55 -36.90
C PRO A 18 49.90 7.16 -36.61
N HIS A 19 49.43 6.14 -37.29
CA HIS A 19 48.08 5.62 -37.20
C HIS A 19 47.61 5.40 -35.74
N TRP A 20 48.52 5.13 -34.84
CA TRP A 20 48.31 4.98 -33.39
C TRP A 20 47.78 6.24 -32.71
N HIS A 21 48.22 7.45 -33.13
CA HIS A 21 47.70 8.69 -32.57
C HIS A 21 46.22 8.91 -32.89
N ARG A 22 45.79 8.52 -34.06
CA ARG A 22 44.38 8.62 -34.47
C ARG A 22 43.50 7.65 -33.68
N ILE A 23 43.98 6.42 -33.40
CA ILE A 23 43.33 5.42 -32.59
C ILE A 23 43.28 5.88 -31.14
N ALA A 24 44.36 6.37 -30.55
CA ALA A 24 44.42 6.86 -29.17
C ALA A 24 43.50 8.05 -28.95
N LEU A 25 43.40 8.99 -29.87
CA LEU A 25 42.46 10.10 -29.82
C LEU A 25 41.00 9.60 -29.92
N GLY A 26 40.71 8.65 -30.82
CA GLY A 26 39.37 8.08 -30.97
C GLY A 26 38.90 7.35 -29.72
N VAL A 27 39.78 6.55 -29.09
CA VAL A 27 39.47 5.85 -27.83
C VAL A 27 39.27 6.83 -26.68
N GLY A 28 40.08 7.89 -26.59
CA GLY A 28 39.91 8.95 -25.58
C GLY A 28 38.60 9.69 -25.71
N TRP A 29 38.18 10.03 -26.93
CA TRP A 29 36.90 10.70 -27.19
C TRP A 29 35.68 9.78 -26.88
N ALA A 30 35.76 8.51 -27.29
CA ALA A 30 34.71 7.55 -26.97
C ALA A 30 34.56 7.34 -25.46
N GLY A 31 35.68 7.24 -24.72
CA GLY A 31 35.68 7.16 -23.27
C GLY A 31 35.01 8.38 -22.60
N ASN A 32 35.34 9.59 -23.05
CA ASN A 32 34.76 10.82 -22.53
C ASN A 32 33.26 10.93 -22.80
N ILE A 33 32.77 10.50 -23.97
CA ILE A 33 31.34 10.49 -24.28
C ILE A 33 30.59 9.51 -23.38
N ILE A 34 31.12 8.32 -23.14
CA ILE A 34 30.55 7.32 -22.26
C ILE A 34 30.48 7.85 -20.81
N LEU A 35 31.56 8.45 -20.32
CA LEU A 35 31.60 9.06 -18.98
C LEU A 35 30.60 10.21 -18.85
N ALA A 36 30.54 11.10 -19.84
CA ALA A 36 29.57 12.20 -19.86
C ALA A 36 28.12 11.66 -19.85
N GLY A 37 27.83 10.63 -20.64
CA GLY A 37 26.54 9.96 -20.66
C GLY A 37 26.19 9.34 -19.32
N ALA A 38 27.16 8.66 -18.67
CA ALA A 38 26.96 8.09 -17.34
C ALA A 38 26.68 9.16 -16.26
N VAL A 39 27.41 10.28 -16.27
CA VAL A 39 27.21 11.39 -15.34
C VAL A 39 25.81 12.03 -15.53
N ILE A 40 25.38 12.21 -16.78
CA ILE A 40 24.05 12.74 -17.08
C ILE A 40 22.96 11.76 -16.60
N ALA A 41 23.12 10.46 -16.88
CA ALA A 41 22.17 9.43 -16.45
C ALA A 41 22.06 9.37 -14.92
N LEU A 42 23.20 9.39 -14.21
CA LEU A 42 23.22 9.43 -12.74
C LEU A 42 22.60 10.73 -12.20
N GLY A 43 22.90 11.87 -12.82
CA GLY A 43 22.30 13.15 -12.44
C GLY A 43 20.76 13.15 -12.57
N VAL A 44 20.25 12.62 -13.68
CA VAL A 44 18.80 12.48 -13.89
C VAL A 44 18.19 11.50 -12.89
N TRP A 45 18.90 10.43 -12.56
CA TRP A 45 18.41 9.43 -11.60
C TRP A 45 18.33 9.99 -10.17
N VAL A 46 19.37 10.72 -9.75
CA VAL A 46 19.42 11.40 -8.44
C VAL A 46 18.33 12.48 -8.33
N THR A 47 18.15 13.30 -9.37
CA THR A 47 17.12 14.36 -9.36
C THR A 47 15.69 13.80 -9.38
N LYS A 48 15.45 12.64 -9.99
CA LYS A 48 14.16 11.95 -9.89
C LYS A 48 13.91 11.40 -8.47
N GLY A 49 14.95 10.86 -7.82
CA GLY A 49 14.86 10.40 -6.44
C GLY A 49 14.49 11.54 -5.49
N SER A 50 15.22 12.64 -5.54
CA SER A 50 14.97 13.81 -4.66
C SER A 50 13.59 14.43 -4.87
N ARG A 51 13.07 14.49 -6.09
CA ARG A 51 11.71 14.97 -6.36
C ARG A 51 10.62 14.06 -5.77
N LEU A 52 10.87 12.76 -5.76
CA LEU A 52 9.92 11.81 -5.18
C LEU A 52 9.89 11.95 -3.65
N GLU A 53 11.05 12.10 -3.03
CA GLU A 53 11.17 12.33 -1.59
C GLU A 53 10.54 13.67 -1.17
N ASP A 54 10.77 14.74 -1.92
CA ASP A 54 10.13 16.06 -1.70
C ASP A 54 8.61 15.97 -1.85
N PHE A 55 8.13 15.26 -2.87
CA PHE A 55 6.69 15.07 -3.06
C PHE A 55 6.09 14.23 -1.94
N GLN A 56 6.75 13.16 -1.50
CA GLN A 56 6.30 12.35 -0.37
C GLN A 56 6.26 13.18 0.93
N SER A 57 7.27 14.01 1.20
CA SER A 57 7.29 14.85 2.40
C SER A 57 6.20 15.91 2.37
N GLN A 58 5.95 16.57 1.24
CA GLN A 58 4.85 17.51 1.07
C GLN A 58 3.48 16.83 1.23
N LEU A 59 3.32 15.64 0.64
CA LEU A 59 2.08 14.86 0.77
C LEU A 59 1.85 14.46 2.22
N LYS A 60 2.89 14.02 2.90
CA LYS A 60 2.86 13.68 4.33
C LYS A 60 2.44 14.88 5.17
N GLU A 61 3.03 16.04 4.95
CA GLU A 61 2.69 17.27 5.66
C GLU A 61 1.23 17.68 5.42
N MET A 62 0.76 17.68 4.16
CA MET A 62 -0.61 18.06 3.81
C MET A 62 -1.66 17.09 4.40
N LEU A 63 -1.39 15.78 4.39
CA LEU A 63 -2.34 14.77 4.85
C LEU A 63 -2.31 14.58 6.37
N CYS A 64 -1.13 14.77 7.00
CA CYS A 64 -0.96 14.53 8.43
C CYS A 64 -1.30 15.75 9.29
N VAL A 65 -1.15 16.97 8.79
CA VAL A 65 -1.55 18.19 9.51
C VAL A 65 -3.07 18.28 9.70
N SER A 66 -3.85 17.67 8.80
CA SER A 66 -5.32 17.66 8.91
C SER A 66 -5.86 16.76 10.03
N SER A 67 -5.03 15.95 10.66
CA SER A 67 -5.43 15.01 11.73
C SER A 67 -4.98 15.44 13.14
N HIS A 68 -4.57 16.70 13.32
CA HIS A 68 -4.20 17.22 14.64
C HIS A 68 -5.41 17.39 15.57
N SER A 69 -5.67 16.37 16.36
CA SER A 69 -6.16 16.54 17.73
C SER A 69 -5.40 15.54 18.62
N ASN A 70 -4.50 16.08 19.43
CA ASN A 70 -3.84 15.46 20.57
C ASN A 70 -3.07 14.15 20.32
N SER A 71 -1.81 14.23 19.82
CA SER A 71 -0.82 13.24 20.21
C SER A 71 0.61 13.79 20.10
N THR A 72 1.33 13.59 21.17
CA THR A 72 2.74 13.84 21.45
C THR A 72 3.68 13.36 20.34
N GLU A 73 4.77 14.04 20.16
CA GLU A 73 5.92 13.83 19.28
C GLU A 73 6.18 12.38 18.85
N GLY A 74 6.29 12.14 17.54
CA GLY A 74 6.80 10.90 16.97
C GLY A 74 5.75 9.98 16.32
N SER A 75 4.49 10.38 16.19
CA SER A 75 3.45 9.56 15.58
C SER A 75 3.67 9.41 14.07
N GLU A 76 4.01 8.21 13.66
CA GLU A 76 4.02 7.79 12.26
C GLU A 76 2.65 8.08 11.63
N CYS A 77 2.64 8.84 10.53
CA CYS A 77 1.38 9.18 9.87
C CYS A 77 0.77 7.95 9.23
N LYS A 78 -0.40 7.58 9.71
CA LYS A 78 -1.15 6.39 9.28
C LYS A 78 -2.48 6.80 8.68
N LEU A 79 -2.71 6.43 7.44
CA LEU A 79 -3.92 6.79 6.71
C LEU A 79 -4.82 5.59 6.42
N CYS A 80 -6.10 5.89 6.30
CA CYS A 80 -7.10 4.98 5.75
C CYS A 80 -7.49 5.38 4.33
N PRO A 81 -7.94 4.43 3.48
CA PRO A 81 -8.51 4.76 2.20
C PRO A 81 -9.73 5.67 2.34
N ARG A 82 -10.09 6.34 1.26
CA ARG A 82 -11.31 7.13 1.19
C ARG A 82 -12.53 6.29 1.58
N ASP A 83 -13.45 6.88 2.32
CA ASP A 83 -14.69 6.24 2.83
C ASP A 83 -14.47 5.15 3.89
N TRP A 84 -13.24 5.01 4.42
CA TRP A 84 -12.93 4.18 5.56
C TRP A 84 -12.75 5.03 6.80
N VAL A 85 -13.19 4.54 7.95
CA VAL A 85 -13.05 5.23 9.25
C VAL A 85 -11.83 4.67 9.98
N SER A 86 -10.96 5.57 10.46
CA SER A 86 -9.77 5.17 11.22
C SER A 86 -10.07 5.03 12.71
N HIS A 87 -9.59 3.95 13.32
CA HIS A 87 -9.60 3.76 14.77
C HIS A 87 -8.45 2.84 15.20
N ARG A 88 -7.64 3.29 16.16
CA ARG A 88 -6.53 2.52 16.77
C ARG A 88 -5.60 1.81 15.76
N GLY A 89 -5.21 2.52 14.69
CA GLY A 89 -4.30 1.99 13.69
C GLY A 89 -4.93 1.04 12.66
N LYS A 90 -6.25 0.87 12.72
CA LYS A 90 -7.02 0.11 11.73
C LYS A 90 -8.00 1.00 10.99
N CYS A 91 -8.38 0.55 9.81
CA CYS A 91 -9.39 1.17 8.95
C CYS A 91 -10.61 0.26 8.84
N TYR A 92 -11.80 0.84 8.97
CA TYR A 92 -13.07 0.13 8.96
C TYR A 92 -13.99 0.69 7.89
N TRP A 93 -14.62 -0.19 7.16
CA TRP A 93 -15.60 0.17 6.14
C TRP A 93 -16.91 -0.58 6.35
N VAL A 94 -18.02 0.15 6.37
CA VAL A 94 -19.37 -0.42 6.58
C VAL A 94 -20.08 -0.47 5.24
N SER A 95 -20.60 -1.63 4.86
CA SER A 95 -21.36 -1.78 3.62
C SER A 95 -22.68 -1.00 3.65
N LYS A 96 -23.09 -0.51 2.50
CA LYS A 96 -24.44 0.06 2.28
C LYS A 96 -25.42 -0.97 1.75
N GLU A 97 -24.90 -2.04 1.17
CA GLU A 97 -25.67 -3.15 0.60
C GLU A 97 -25.89 -4.25 1.64
N ARG A 98 -26.75 -5.20 1.29
CA ARG A 98 -26.98 -6.40 2.08
C ARG A 98 -26.64 -7.62 1.24
N LYS A 99 -25.83 -8.52 1.79
CA LYS A 99 -25.40 -9.77 1.14
C LYS A 99 -25.42 -10.91 2.17
N HIS A 100 -25.36 -12.13 1.67
CA HIS A 100 -25.09 -13.31 2.49
C HIS A 100 -23.66 -13.27 3.03
N TRP A 101 -23.40 -13.98 4.11
CA TRP A 101 -22.10 -13.92 4.80
C TRP A 101 -20.93 -14.24 3.88
N ASN A 102 -21.03 -15.30 3.06
CA ASN A 102 -19.96 -15.69 2.13
C ASN A 102 -19.67 -14.62 1.08
N GLU A 103 -20.70 -13.99 0.54
CA GLU A 103 -20.55 -12.90 -0.44
C GLU A 103 -19.93 -11.67 0.21
N SER A 104 -20.29 -11.40 1.48
CA SER A 104 -19.72 -10.31 2.27
C SER A 104 -18.24 -10.56 2.59
N PHE A 105 -17.87 -11.81 2.85
CA PHE A 105 -16.49 -12.23 3.07
C PHE A 105 -15.64 -12.01 1.82
N GLU A 106 -16.12 -12.44 0.64
CA GLU A 106 -15.42 -12.21 -0.63
C GLU A 106 -15.32 -10.72 -0.98
N ASP A 107 -16.36 -9.94 -0.71
CA ASP A 107 -16.34 -8.49 -0.91
C ASP A 107 -15.22 -7.78 -0.11
N CYS A 108 -15.00 -8.20 1.14
CA CYS A 108 -13.87 -7.68 1.92
C CYS A 108 -12.51 -8.11 1.33
N ARG A 109 -12.39 -9.34 0.82
CA ARG A 109 -11.17 -9.81 0.14
C ARG A 109 -10.87 -9.03 -1.14
N GLU A 110 -11.88 -8.72 -1.94
CA GLU A 110 -11.75 -7.88 -3.14
C GLU A 110 -11.24 -6.47 -2.81
N LYS A 111 -11.58 -5.95 -1.61
CA LYS A 111 -11.09 -4.66 -1.09
C LYS A 111 -9.69 -4.74 -0.45
N SER A 112 -8.98 -5.88 -0.62
CA SER A 112 -7.69 -6.14 0.06
C SER A 112 -7.80 -5.90 1.57
N SER A 113 -8.85 -6.46 2.16
CA SER A 113 -9.20 -6.35 3.58
C SER A 113 -9.79 -7.69 4.08
N GLN A 114 -10.11 -7.77 5.34
CA GLN A 114 -10.81 -8.92 5.91
C GLN A 114 -12.12 -8.47 6.57
N MET A 115 -13.05 -9.40 6.79
CA MET A 115 -14.22 -9.10 7.61
C MET A 115 -13.80 -8.74 9.04
N LEU A 116 -14.59 -7.91 9.69
CA LEU A 116 -14.35 -7.44 11.05
C LEU A 116 -14.15 -8.58 12.04
N MET A 117 -13.05 -8.54 12.76
CA MET A 117 -12.78 -9.37 13.94
C MET A 117 -12.67 -8.45 15.15
N ILE A 118 -13.49 -8.66 16.16
CA ILE A 118 -13.49 -7.82 17.36
C ILE A 118 -12.53 -8.39 18.39
N GLN A 119 -11.60 -7.56 18.83
CA GLN A 119 -10.54 -7.95 19.75
C GLN A 119 -10.84 -7.59 21.20
N ASP A 120 -11.53 -6.46 21.42
CA ASP A 120 -11.84 -5.97 22.76
C ASP A 120 -13.16 -5.18 22.80
N GLN A 121 -13.58 -4.77 23.99
CA GLN A 121 -14.82 -4.03 24.20
C GLN A 121 -14.77 -2.61 23.62
N GLU A 122 -13.59 -1.98 23.62
CA GLU A 122 -13.42 -0.63 23.05
C GLU A 122 -13.66 -0.65 21.53
N GLU A 123 -13.18 -1.68 20.84
CA GLU A 123 -13.44 -1.88 19.41
C GLU A 123 -14.94 -2.15 19.16
N MET A 124 -15.60 -2.93 20.04
CA MET A 124 -17.05 -3.15 19.97
C MET A 124 -17.83 -1.83 20.09
N ASP A 125 -17.48 -0.99 21.07
CA ASP A 125 -18.13 0.30 21.31
C ASP A 125 -17.93 1.26 20.14
N PHE A 126 -16.73 1.28 19.55
CA PHE A 126 -16.45 2.02 18.34
C PHE A 126 -17.32 1.55 17.17
N ILE A 127 -17.43 0.25 16.94
CA ILE A 127 -18.26 -0.32 15.87
C ILE A 127 -19.74 0.02 16.06
N GLN A 128 -20.22 0.02 17.28
CA GLN A 128 -21.59 0.48 17.59
C GLN A 128 -21.81 1.93 17.21
N HIS A 129 -20.84 2.78 17.54
CA HIS A 129 -20.90 4.20 17.19
C HIS A 129 -20.96 4.40 15.68
N VAL A 130 -20.06 3.75 14.91
CA VAL A 130 -19.98 3.86 13.45
C VAL A 130 -21.22 3.31 12.75
N THR A 131 -21.83 2.24 13.29
CA THR A 131 -23.05 1.62 12.72
C THR A 131 -24.35 2.22 13.24
N GLY A 132 -24.27 3.16 14.18
CA GLY A 132 -25.44 3.75 14.84
C GLY A 132 -26.19 2.80 15.77
N GLY A 133 -25.61 1.67 16.13
CA GLY A 133 -26.10 0.70 17.15
C GLY A 133 -27.42 0.00 16.85
N LYS A 134 -28.06 0.28 15.72
CA LYS A 134 -29.41 -0.21 15.38
C LYS A 134 -29.44 -1.31 14.33
N THR A 135 -28.32 -1.56 13.67
CA THR A 135 -28.22 -2.46 12.51
C THR A 135 -27.61 -3.80 12.92
N ARG A 136 -28.14 -4.87 12.34
CA ARG A 136 -27.52 -6.20 12.37
C ARG A 136 -26.42 -6.21 11.31
N VAL A 137 -25.19 -6.54 11.71
CA VAL A 137 -24.02 -6.44 10.84
C VAL A 137 -23.25 -7.75 10.88
N TRP A 138 -22.90 -8.30 9.73
CA TRP A 138 -22.01 -9.44 9.63
C TRP A 138 -20.61 -9.09 10.12
N ILE A 139 -20.03 -10.02 10.86
CA ILE A 139 -18.62 -10.00 11.28
C ILE A 139 -17.91 -11.26 10.78
N GLY A 140 -16.59 -11.27 10.81
CA GLY A 140 -15.75 -12.38 10.36
C GLY A 140 -15.76 -13.59 11.28
N LEU A 141 -16.91 -13.97 11.80
CA LEU A 141 -17.09 -15.08 12.73
C LEU A 141 -18.05 -16.11 12.16
N SER A 142 -17.69 -17.37 12.19
CA SER A 142 -18.52 -18.46 11.69
C SER A 142 -18.26 -19.77 12.44
N VAL A 143 -19.09 -20.76 12.18
CA VAL A 143 -18.87 -22.14 12.64
C VAL A 143 -18.55 -23.02 11.45
N PRO A 144 -17.26 -23.24 11.14
CA PRO A 144 -16.87 -24.11 10.03
C PRO A 144 -17.17 -25.57 10.33
N SER A 145 -17.52 -26.34 9.29
CA SER A 145 -17.64 -27.79 9.40
C SER A 145 -16.25 -28.42 9.18
N PRO A 146 -15.83 -29.42 9.95
CA PRO A 146 -16.56 -30.19 10.99
C PRO A 146 -16.37 -29.68 12.44
N GLU A 147 -15.69 -28.58 12.65
CA GLU A 147 -15.10 -28.18 13.96
C GLU A 147 -16.12 -27.81 15.03
N ARG A 148 -17.34 -27.44 14.66
CA ARG A 148 -18.44 -27.10 15.57
C ARG A 148 -18.06 -26.11 16.69
N THR A 149 -17.11 -25.21 16.39
CA THR A 149 -16.68 -24.14 17.29
C THR A 149 -16.70 -22.81 16.56
N TRP A 150 -16.87 -21.72 17.29
CA TRP A 150 -16.82 -20.39 16.75
C TRP A 150 -15.39 -20.01 16.37
N MET A 151 -15.16 -19.71 15.09
CA MET A 151 -13.88 -19.35 14.50
C MET A 151 -13.95 -18.02 13.79
N TRP A 152 -12.95 -17.21 14.00
CA TRP A 152 -12.73 -16.01 13.20
C TRP A 152 -12.18 -16.37 11.81
N VAL A 153 -12.29 -15.45 10.86
CA VAL A 153 -11.82 -15.63 9.47
C VAL A 153 -10.31 -15.81 9.34
N ASP A 154 -9.53 -15.49 10.36
CA ASP A 154 -8.10 -15.74 10.44
C ASP A 154 -7.76 -17.16 10.99
N GLY A 155 -8.77 -17.93 11.34
CA GLY A 155 -8.61 -19.27 11.93
C GLY A 155 -8.46 -19.28 13.46
N SER A 156 -8.47 -18.13 14.12
CA SER A 156 -8.43 -18.07 15.58
C SER A 156 -9.81 -18.40 16.19
N ARG A 157 -9.81 -18.90 17.41
CA ARG A 157 -11.06 -19.23 18.15
C ARG A 157 -11.63 -18.00 18.84
N LEU A 158 -12.94 -17.91 18.87
CA LEU A 158 -13.63 -16.88 19.66
C LEU A 158 -13.35 -17.07 21.15
N ASN A 159 -12.92 -16.00 21.80
CA ASN A 159 -12.84 -15.95 23.26
C ASN A 159 -14.24 -15.71 23.84
N GLN A 160 -14.92 -16.80 24.24
CA GLN A 160 -16.29 -16.73 24.79
C GLN A 160 -16.35 -16.13 26.21
N THR A 161 -15.24 -15.97 26.89
CA THR A 161 -15.19 -15.25 28.17
C THR A 161 -15.33 -13.73 27.92
N LEU A 162 -14.75 -13.27 26.84
CA LEU A 162 -14.83 -11.85 26.46
C LEU A 162 -16.14 -11.53 25.73
N PHE A 163 -16.54 -12.42 24.82
CA PHE A 163 -17.76 -12.28 24.02
C PHE A 163 -18.63 -13.54 24.15
N PRO A 164 -19.49 -13.61 25.17
CA PRO A 164 -20.36 -14.76 25.35
C PRO A 164 -21.42 -14.85 24.24
N ILE A 165 -21.49 -16.00 23.57
CA ILE A 165 -22.56 -16.30 22.62
C ILE A 165 -23.48 -17.36 23.21
N ALA A 166 -24.73 -17.01 23.49
CA ALA A 166 -25.73 -17.87 24.10
C ALA A 166 -26.46 -18.78 23.09
N SER A 167 -25.80 -19.24 22.04
CA SER A 167 -26.44 -20.08 21.02
C SER A 167 -25.84 -21.47 20.95
N ARG A 168 -26.72 -22.46 20.66
CA ARG A 168 -26.25 -23.79 20.26
C ARG A 168 -25.42 -23.66 18.99
N VAL A 169 -24.31 -24.37 18.99
CA VAL A 169 -23.45 -24.41 17.80
C VAL A 169 -24.12 -25.33 16.78
N GLU A 170 -24.78 -24.75 15.81
CA GLU A 170 -25.43 -25.43 14.70
C GLU A 170 -24.60 -25.21 13.42
N GLN A 171 -24.85 -26.03 12.41
CA GLN A 171 -24.20 -25.82 11.11
C GLN A 171 -24.80 -24.62 10.39
N ASN A 172 -24.01 -23.98 9.53
CA ASN A 172 -24.43 -22.86 8.71
C ASN A 172 -24.90 -21.62 9.50
N ILE A 173 -24.26 -21.34 10.64
CA ILE A 173 -24.44 -20.13 11.43
C ILE A 173 -23.18 -19.26 11.39
N CYS A 174 -23.42 -17.96 11.33
CA CYS A 174 -22.41 -16.91 11.24
C CYS A 174 -22.64 -15.85 12.32
N GLY A 175 -21.57 -15.13 12.67
CA GLY A 175 -21.61 -14.11 13.70
C GLY A 175 -22.15 -12.79 13.19
N VAL A 176 -23.04 -12.20 13.99
CA VAL A 176 -23.56 -10.84 13.79
C VAL A 176 -23.38 -10.01 15.04
N ILE A 177 -23.20 -8.72 14.89
CA ILE A 177 -23.37 -7.78 15.99
C ILE A 177 -24.80 -7.29 15.98
N ILE A 178 -25.40 -7.33 17.17
CA ILE A 178 -26.72 -6.73 17.45
C ILE A 178 -26.56 -5.91 18.73
N LYS A 179 -26.64 -4.61 18.60
CA LYS A 179 -26.30 -3.68 19.69
C LYS A 179 -24.84 -3.92 20.14
N ASP A 180 -24.63 -4.29 21.40
CA ASP A 180 -23.34 -4.53 22.07
C ASP A 180 -22.97 -6.02 22.21
N GLN A 181 -23.65 -6.90 21.48
CA GLN A 181 -23.50 -8.35 21.63
C GLN A 181 -23.23 -9.03 20.31
N ILE A 182 -22.33 -10.01 20.35
CA ILE A 182 -22.19 -10.97 19.28
C ILE A 182 -23.28 -12.04 19.41
N ARG A 183 -24.00 -12.26 18.32
CA ARG A 183 -25.06 -13.27 18.23
C ARG A 183 -24.87 -14.14 17.00
N SER A 184 -25.59 -15.24 16.97
CA SER A 184 -25.67 -16.12 15.80
C SER A 184 -26.81 -15.75 14.89
N GLU A 185 -26.59 -15.95 13.58
CA GLU A 185 -27.58 -15.79 12.53
C GLU A 185 -27.32 -16.84 11.44
N MET A 186 -28.34 -17.21 10.67
CA MET A 186 -28.16 -18.06 9.49
C MET A 186 -27.29 -17.34 8.46
N CYS A 187 -26.19 -17.96 7.99
CA CYS A 187 -25.22 -17.34 7.06
C CYS A 187 -25.87 -16.85 5.75
N GLY A 188 -27.01 -17.41 5.38
CA GLY A 188 -27.81 -17.02 4.22
C GLY A 188 -28.71 -15.79 4.43
N ALA A 189 -28.72 -15.14 5.59
CA ALA A 189 -29.47 -13.92 5.78
C ALA A 189 -28.82 -12.73 5.06
N PRO A 190 -29.56 -11.85 4.37
CA PRO A 190 -29.01 -10.67 3.72
C PRO A 190 -28.82 -9.55 4.74
N LEU A 191 -27.58 -9.29 5.18
CA LEU A 191 -27.22 -8.24 6.11
C LEU A 191 -26.11 -7.34 5.57
N THR A 192 -25.96 -6.17 6.16
CA THR A 192 -24.77 -5.33 5.98
C THR A 192 -23.56 -5.99 6.66
N TRP A 193 -22.35 -5.60 6.28
CA TRP A 193 -21.12 -6.16 6.83
C TRP A 193 -20.08 -5.08 7.07
N ILE A 194 -19.03 -5.43 7.79
CA ILE A 194 -17.91 -4.55 8.04
C ILE A 194 -16.62 -5.23 7.59
N CYS A 195 -15.80 -4.47 6.84
CA CYS A 195 -14.44 -4.85 6.51
C CYS A 195 -13.44 -4.06 7.36
N GLN A 196 -12.32 -4.69 7.69
CA GLN A 196 -11.21 -4.06 8.40
C GLN A 196 -9.87 -4.34 7.71
N LYS A 197 -8.93 -3.43 7.84
CA LYS A 197 -7.53 -3.58 7.46
C LYS A 197 -6.64 -2.63 8.24
N GLU A 198 -5.34 -2.88 8.25
CA GLU A 198 -4.37 -1.99 8.86
C GLU A 198 -4.30 -0.64 8.11
N THR A 199 -3.93 0.41 8.83
CA THR A 199 -3.64 1.72 8.24
C THR A 199 -2.36 1.65 7.40
N PHE A 200 -2.26 2.51 6.38
CA PHE A 200 -1.06 2.62 5.57
C PHE A 200 -0.11 3.65 6.19
N PRO A 201 1.17 3.31 6.43
CA PRO A 201 2.18 4.29 6.77
C PRO A 201 2.53 5.12 5.52
N ILE A 202 2.79 6.44 5.71
CA ILE A 202 3.30 7.34 4.67
C ILE A 202 4.71 7.79 5.03
#